data_183195aa13173034abc9274d78a5d152
#
_entry.id   183195aa13173034abc9274d78a5d152
#
_cell.length_a   1.000
_cell.length_b   1.000
_cell.length_c   1.000
_cell.angle_alpha   90.00
_cell.angle_beta   90.00
_cell.angle_gamma   90.00
#
_symmetry.space_group_name_H-M   'P 1'
#
loop_
_entity.id
_entity.type
_entity.pdbx_description
1 polymer ?
#
loop_
_entity_poly.entity_id
_entity_poly.type
_entity_poly.pdbx_seq_one_letter_code
_entity_poly.pdbx_strand_id
1 'polypeptide(L)'
;MMMGNAESARRHFRIWINYLHVRVRGTWIRGFFTMDDDAKLRQSLEELKKVTGLPLSLEGTGGEDAADTLEKIAMLTSAWRDKYDRTNFLRNLLYGNISDTDLYAAASRFHIPERGRRVLYVIECAGAEAENAGRILRQMFVLKAGDQLAVLDELRVVLIKSLSKADQEDTLTGDAHTMVDMLNMEAMIRARVGFASPIETLKDMPEAFRNALVALKIGSIFYMSETALNYNRLGIGRLIYDLPESSCRLFLKEVLGDISPDDFDEETVSIISAFFENNLNISETARQLYVHRNTLVYRLEKLHQATGLDLRFFDDAIALKLAMMISDALKNRT
;
A
#
# COMPACT_ATOMS: atom_id res chain seq x y z
N MET A 1 -19.50 3.65 -0.91
CA MET A 1 -18.03 3.87 -0.94
C MET A 1 -17.60 5.35 -0.97
N MET A 2 -18.53 6.30 -1.13
CA MET A 2 -18.21 7.74 -1.14
C MET A 2 -18.19 8.44 0.24
N MET A 3 -18.64 7.79 1.31
CA MET A 3 -18.73 8.44 2.64
C MET A 3 -17.46 8.40 3.50
N GLY A 4 -16.56 7.44 3.31
CA GLY A 4 -15.33 7.32 4.13
C GLY A 4 -14.28 8.42 3.90
N ASN A 5 -14.16 8.93 2.66
CA ASN A 5 -13.19 9.97 2.32
C ASN A 5 -13.51 11.34 2.95
N ALA A 6 -14.79 11.64 3.17
CA ALA A 6 -15.21 12.90 3.80
C ALA A 6 -14.88 12.91 5.30
N GLU A 7 -14.81 11.76 5.93
CA GLU A 7 -14.61 11.64 7.38
C GLU A 7 -13.12 11.71 7.77
N SER A 8 -12.23 11.12 6.97
CA SER A 8 -10.77 11.26 7.09
C SER A 8 -10.34 12.72 6.83
N ALA A 9 -10.86 13.31 5.76
CA ALA A 9 -10.68 14.72 5.46
C ALA A 9 -11.15 15.65 6.59
N ARG A 10 -12.27 15.29 7.25
CA ARG A 10 -12.83 16.02 8.40
C ARG A 10 -11.94 15.96 9.65
N ARG A 11 -11.21 14.86 9.89
CA ARG A 11 -10.27 14.74 11.02
C ARG A 11 -9.03 15.63 10.84
N HIS A 12 -8.47 15.71 9.63
CA HIS A 12 -7.27 16.52 9.34
C HIS A 12 -7.55 18.01 9.41
N PHE A 13 -8.71 18.45 8.94
CA PHE A 13 -9.12 19.83 9.05
C PHE A 13 -9.27 20.28 10.52
N ARG A 14 -9.66 19.38 11.44
CA ARG A 14 -9.72 19.70 12.87
C ARG A 14 -8.35 20.04 13.50
N ILE A 15 -7.28 19.42 13.03
CA ILE A 15 -5.92 19.68 13.57
C ILE A 15 -5.39 21.02 13.09
N TRP A 16 -5.70 21.39 11.83
CA TRP A 16 -5.28 22.68 11.24
C TRP A 16 -6.11 23.88 11.76
N ILE A 17 -7.36 23.69 12.06
CA ILE A 17 -8.26 24.74 12.59
C ILE A 17 -7.86 25.20 14.02
N ASN A 18 -7.14 24.42 14.77
CA ASN A 18 -6.61 24.87 16.07
C ASN A 18 -5.62 26.06 15.95
N TYR A 19 -5.11 26.34 14.74
CA TYR A 19 -4.29 27.52 14.45
C TYR A 19 -5.12 28.75 14.02
N LEU A 20 -6.41 28.60 13.75
CA LEU A 20 -7.25 29.63 13.15
C LEU A 20 -8.45 29.97 14.04
N HIS A 21 -8.54 29.94 15.24
CA HIS A 21 -9.69 30.36 16.09
C HIS A 21 -11.10 30.28 15.41
N VAL A 22 -11.32 29.31 14.47
CA VAL A 22 -12.60 29.06 13.80
C VAL A 22 -13.32 27.91 14.50
N ARG A 23 -14.54 28.13 14.96
CA ARG A 23 -15.32 27.07 15.64
C ARG A 23 -15.93 26.09 14.63
N VAL A 24 -15.46 24.85 14.63
CA VAL A 24 -16.20 23.70 14.14
C VAL A 24 -16.89 23.06 15.34
N ARG A 25 -18.22 23.23 15.46
CA ARG A 25 -19.01 22.79 16.62
C ARG A 25 -18.34 23.12 17.98
N GLY A 26 -18.23 24.39 18.29
CA GLY A 26 -17.92 24.82 19.67
C GLY A 26 -16.71 25.72 19.91
N THR A 27 -15.96 26.26 18.92
CA THR A 27 -14.80 27.16 19.14
C THR A 27 -14.91 28.49 18.38
N TRP A 28 -14.44 29.62 18.93
CA TRP A 28 -14.74 31.01 18.59
C TRP A 28 -13.71 31.67 17.65
N ILE A 29 -14.20 32.55 16.71
CA ILE A 29 -13.40 33.60 16.05
C ILE A 29 -13.89 34.96 16.51
N ARG A 30 -13.00 35.88 16.83
CA ARG A 30 -13.33 37.24 17.24
C ARG A 30 -12.78 38.27 16.26
N GLY A 31 -13.60 39.16 15.70
CA GLY A 31 -13.20 40.28 14.83
C GLY A 31 -14.29 41.38 14.74
N PHE A 32 -13.89 42.65 14.46
CA PHE A 32 -14.79 43.77 14.16
C PHE A 32 -14.97 43.87 12.65
N PHE A 33 -16.21 43.99 12.14
CA PHE A 33 -16.51 44.00 10.72
C PHE A 33 -17.34 45.24 10.30
N THR A 34 -17.11 45.74 9.08
CA THR A 34 -18.03 46.61 8.35
C THR A 34 -19.09 45.78 7.64
N MET A 35 -20.24 46.36 7.28
CA MET A 35 -21.33 45.60 6.60
C MET A 35 -20.90 44.97 5.26
N ASP A 36 -19.91 45.54 4.56
CA ASP A 36 -19.41 45.04 3.27
C ASP A 36 -18.45 43.87 3.46
N ASP A 37 -17.68 43.90 4.54
CA ASP A 37 -16.74 42.82 4.90
C ASP A 37 -17.47 41.55 5.39
N ASP A 38 -18.58 41.70 6.10
CA ASP A 38 -19.40 40.58 6.57
C ASP A 38 -20.00 39.78 5.39
N ALA A 39 -20.44 40.47 4.33
CA ALA A 39 -20.91 39.81 3.12
C ALA A 39 -19.86 39.02 2.39
N LYS A 40 -18.64 39.59 2.26
CA LYS A 40 -17.49 38.92 1.64
C LYS A 40 -17.04 37.72 2.46
N LEU A 41 -16.96 37.84 3.78
CA LEU A 41 -16.63 36.78 4.71
C LEU A 41 -17.62 35.61 4.63
N ARG A 42 -18.94 35.89 4.60
CA ARG A 42 -19.94 34.86 4.44
C ARG A 42 -19.80 34.12 3.12
N GLN A 43 -19.56 34.85 2.02
CA GLN A 43 -19.36 34.26 0.70
C GLN A 43 -18.13 33.35 0.67
N SER A 44 -16.98 33.81 1.20
CA SER A 44 -15.74 33.03 1.27
C SER A 44 -15.87 31.83 2.19
N LEU A 45 -16.64 31.95 3.29
CA LEU A 45 -16.94 30.83 4.19
C LEU A 45 -17.83 29.79 3.53
N GLU A 46 -18.85 30.20 2.75
CA GLU A 46 -19.69 29.29 1.99
C GLU A 46 -18.89 28.55 0.91
N GLU A 47 -17.92 29.22 0.28
CA GLU A 47 -17.00 28.57 -0.67
C GLU A 47 -16.11 27.54 0.04
N LEU A 48 -15.55 27.88 1.20
CA LEU A 48 -14.78 26.95 2.03
C LEU A 48 -15.61 25.74 2.49
N LYS A 49 -16.88 25.97 2.90
CA LYS A 49 -17.82 24.89 3.21
C LYS A 49 -18.05 23.96 2.02
N LYS A 50 -18.25 24.54 0.84
CA LYS A 50 -18.52 23.82 -0.40
C LYS A 50 -17.33 22.94 -0.81
N VAL A 51 -16.12 23.46 -0.65
CA VAL A 51 -14.88 22.77 -0.98
C VAL A 51 -14.51 21.71 0.07
N THR A 52 -14.73 21.98 1.35
CA THR A 52 -14.35 21.08 2.46
C THR A 52 -15.46 20.09 2.86
N GLY A 53 -16.72 20.38 2.54
CA GLY A 53 -17.88 19.61 2.99
C GLY A 53 -18.10 19.68 4.51
N LEU A 54 -17.48 20.65 5.21
CA LEU A 54 -17.58 20.80 6.66
C LEU A 54 -18.65 21.83 7.05
N PRO A 55 -19.43 21.61 8.11
CA PRO A 55 -20.34 22.60 8.67
C PRO A 55 -19.53 23.66 9.45
N LEU A 56 -19.07 24.70 8.75
CA LEU A 56 -18.34 25.84 9.31
C LEU A 56 -19.31 26.97 9.61
N SER A 57 -19.13 27.71 10.70
CA SER A 57 -19.89 28.92 11.02
C SER A 57 -18.96 30.01 11.55
N LEU A 58 -19.26 31.27 11.21
CA LEU A 58 -18.65 32.43 11.84
C LEU A 58 -19.49 32.80 13.04
N GLU A 59 -18.90 32.82 14.21
CA GLU A 59 -19.56 33.29 15.42
C GLU A 59 -18.70 34.35 16.11
N GLY A 60 -19.25 35.55 16.24
CA GLY A 60 -18.87 36.55 17.22
C GLY A 60 -17.67 37.42 16.88
N THR A 61 -17.61 38.47 17.48
CA THR A 61 -17.03 39.78 17.32
C THR A 61 -15.75 39.94 18.15
N GLY A 62 -14.68 40.46 17.58
CA GLY A 62 -13.64 41.17 18.31
C GLY A 62 -12.20 40.94 17.88
N GLY A 63 -11.59 41.93 17.28
CA GLY A 63 -10.15 42.20 17.40
C GLY A 63 -9.22 41.78 16.27
N GLU A 64 -9.61 40.95 15.33
CA GLU A 64 -8.81 40.68 14.12
C GLU A 64 -9.38 41.44 12.93
N ASP A 65 -8.49 41.91 12.04
CA ASP A 65 -8.85 42.59 10.81
C ASP A 65 -9.64 41.63 9.89
N ALA A 66 -10.79 42.06 9.41
CA ALA A 66 -11.62 41.29 8.47
C ALA A 66 -10.84 40.89 7.21
N ALA A 67 -9.91 41.74 6.77
CA ALA A 67 -9.03 41.48 5.64
C ALA A 67 -8.10 40.30 5.92
N ASP A 68 -7.50 40.19 7.10
CA ASP A 68 -6.63 39.08 7.50
C ASP A 68 -7.41 37.75 7.57
N THR A 69 -8.64 37.81 8.10
CA THR A 69 -9.52 36.62 8.16
C THR A 69 -9.95 36.15 6.75
N LEU A 70 -10.29 37.07 5.86
CA LEU A 70 -10.58 36.76 4.45
C LEU A 70 -9.40 36.14 3.74
N GLU A 71 -8.20 36.70 3.93
CA GLU A 71 -6.97 36.18 3.34
C GLU A 71 -6.70 34.74 3.85
N LYS A 72 -6.82 34.48 5.14
CA LYS A 72 -6.68 33.16 5.75
C LYS A 72 -7.69 32.16 5.20
N ILE A 73 -8.97 32.56 5.06
CA ILE A 73 -10.02 31.70 4.46
C ILE A 73 -9.71 31.40 2.99
N ALA A 74 -9.27 32.40 2.21
CA ALA A 74 -8.91 32.23 0.81
C ALA A 74 -7.70 31.31 0.66
N MET A 75 -6.66 31.49 1.48
CA MET A 75 -5.48 30.59 1.51
C MET A 75 -5.86 29.15 1.86
N LEU A 76 -6.72 28.95 2.85
CA LEU A 76 -7.20 27.63 3.22
C LEU A 76 -8.03 26.97 2.12
N THR A 77 -8.92 27.73 1.50
CA THR A 77 -9.76 27.25 0.38
C THR A 77 -8.87 26.82 -0.79
N SER A 78 -7.87 27.64 -1.14
CA SER A 78 -6.92 27.33 -2.20
C SER A 78 -6.06 26.11 -1.87
N ALA A 79 -5.45 26.09 -0.69
CA ALA A 79 -4.59 24.99 -0.25
C ALA A 79 -5.36 23.65 -0.16
N TRP A 80 -6.63 23.72 0.29
CA TRP A 80 -7.51 22.55 0.31
C TRP A 80 -7.87 22.08 -1.08
N ARG A 81 -8.26 23.00 -1.97
CA ARG A 81 -8.58 22.70 -3.37
C ARG A 81 -7.36 22.09 -4.08
N ASP A 82 -6.18 22.68 -3.91
CA ASP A 82 -4.94 22.20 -4.54
C ASP A 82 -4.57 20.81 -4.01
N LYS A 83 -4.66 20.58 -2.71
CA LYS A 83 -4.40 19.26 -2.11
C LYS A 83 -5.37 18.20 -2.62
N TYR A 84 -6.67 18.50 -2.65
CA TYR A 84 -7.69 17.54 -3.10
C TYR A 84 -7.66 17.31 -4.59
N ASP A 85 -7.49 18.37 -5.38
CA ASP A 85 -7.33 18.25 -6.82
C ASP A 85 -6.11 17.41 -7.17
N ARG A 86 -4.98 17.62 -6.47
CA ARG A 86 -3.75 16.84 -6.67
C ARG A 86 -3.91 15.39 -6.24
N THR A 87 -4.49 15.13 -5.09
CA THR A 87 -4.73 13.76 -4.61
C THR A 87 -5.72 13.03 -5.52
N ASN A 88 -6.78 13.70 -5.97
CA ASN A 88 -7.73 13.17 -6.93
C ASN A 88 -7.08 12.91 -8.30
N PHE A 89 -6.22 13.82 -8.77
CA PHE A 89 -5.45 13.60 -9.99
C PHE A 89 -4.58 12.36 -9.87
N LEU A 90 -3.78 12.22 -8.81
CA LEU A 90 -2.92 11.05 -8.59
C LEU A 90 -3.75 9.77 -8.49
N ARG A 91 -4.87 9.79 -7.78
CA ARG A 91 -5.79 8.64 -7.70
C ARG A 91 -6.30 8.25 -9.09
N ASN A 92 -6.81 9.19 -9.87
CA ASN A 92 -7.31 8.93 -11.22
C ASN A 92 -6.21 8.45 -12.16
N LEU A 93 -4.99 8.99 -12.03
CA LEU A 93 -3.81 8.53 -12.75
C LEU A 93 -3.50 7.07 -12.44
N LEU A 94 -3.44 6.70 -11.16
CA LEU A 94 -3.11 5.34 -10.71
C LEU A 94 -4.15 4.30 -11.14
N TYR A 95 -5.43 4.68 -11.15
CA TYR A 95 -6.51 3.79 -11.59
C TYR A 95 -6.77 3.81 -13.11
N GLY A 96 -6.02 4.62 -13.87
CA GLY A 96 -6.19 4.73 -15.31
C GLY A 96 -7.49 5.43 -15.75
N ASN A 97 -8.04 6.29 -14.90
CA ASN A 97 -9.30 6.99 -15.14
C ASN A 97 -9.11 8.36 -15.82
N ILE A 98 -7.94 8.63 -16.39
CA ILE A 98 -7.62 9.88 -17.10
C ILE A 98 -7.37 9.56 -18.58
N SER A 99 -8.00 10.34 -19.46
CA SER A 99 -7.72 10.23 -20.89
C SER A 99 -6.31 10.72 -21.23
N ASP A 100 -5.70 10.19 -22.28
CA ASP A 100 -4.37 10.61 -22.74
C ASP A 100 -4.28 12.13 -23.00
N THR A 101 -5.36 12.74 -23.50
CA THR A 101 -5.43 14.17 -23.78
C THR A 101 -5.42 15.02 -22.51
N ASP A 102 -6.08 14.55 -21.45
CA ASP A 102 -6.21 15.30 -20.20
C ASP A 102 -5.03 15.06 -19.25
N LEU A 103 -4.35 13.92 -19.40
CA LEU A 103 -3.25 13.50 -18.56
C LEU A 103 -2.13 14.55 -18.52
N TYR A 104 -1.70 15.02 -19.68
CA TYR A 104 -0.58 15.97 -19.78
C TYR A 104 -0.94 17.36 -19.29
N ALA A 105 -2.16 17.82 -19.58
CA ALA A 105 -2.65 19.10 -19.09
C ALA A 105 -2.74 19.11 -17.55
N ALA A 106 -3.30 18.05 -16.96
CA ALA A 106 -3.41 17.92 -15.52
C ALA A 106 -2.04 17.73 -14.85
N ALA A 107 -1.14 16.93 -15.42
CA ALA A 107 0.21 16.74 -14.88
C ALA A 107 1.00 18.05 -14.86
N SER A 108 0.91 18.86 -15.93
CA SER A 108 1.55 20.18 -16.03
C SER A 108 1.06 21.14 -14.94
N ARG A 109 -0.25 21.13 -14.63
CA ARG A 109 -0.83 21.94 -13.54
C ARG A 109 -0.20 21.62 -12.19
N PHE A 110 0.15 20.35 -11.94
CA PHE A 110 0.77 19.91 -10.70
C PHE A 110 2.30 19.83 -10.76
N HIS A 111 2.91 20.37 -11.81
CA HIS A 111 4.36 20.34 -12.04
C HIS A 111 4.96 18.92 -12.02
N ILE A 112 4.21 17.95 -12.55
CA ILE A 112 4.65 16.57 -12.68
C ILE A 112 5.14 16.38 -14.13
N PRO A 113 6.45 16.15 -14.36
CA PRO A 113 6.97 15.96 -15.71
C PRO A 113 6.33 14.76 -16.40
N GLU A 114 6.02 14.86 -17.69
CA GLU A 114 5.47 13.76 -18.49
C GLU A 114 6.42 12.56 -18.53
N ARG A 115 7.69 12.82 -18.75
CA ARG A 115 8.77 11.85 -18.86
C ARG A 115 9.74 11.96 -17.71
N GLY A 116 10.27 10.81 -17.31
CA GLY A 116 11.30 10.71 -16.28
C GLY A 116 11.24 9.37 -15.59
N ARG A 117 12.39 8.83 -15.29
CA ARG A 117 12.51 7.53 -14.64
C ARG A 117 11.98 7.62 -13.20
N ARG A 118 10.99 6.81 -12.88
CA ARG A 118 10.31 6.79 -11.58
C ARG A 118 10.01 5.37 -11.13
N VAL A 119 9.95 5.18 -9.82
CA VAL A 119 9.39 3.98 -9.21
C VAL A 119 8.15 4.37 -8.40
N LEU A 120 7.17 3.48 -8.41
CA LEU A 120 5.95 3.59 -7.61
C LEU A 120 5.99 2.56 -6.50
N TYR A 121 5.89 3.04 -5.26
CA TYR A 121 5.71 2.22 -4.06
C TYR A 121 4.28 2.33 -3.57
N VAL A 122 3.67 1.20 -3.27
CA VAL A 122 2.42 1.11 -2.52
C VAL A 122 2.75 0.61 -1.13
N ILE A 123 2.54 1.46 -0.14
CA ILE A 123 2.75 1.16 1.28
C ILE A 123 1.39 0.78 1.86
N GLU A 124 1.22 -0.47 2.24
CA GLU A 124 0.01 -0.99 2.88
C GLU A 124 0.25 -1.13 4.38
N CYS A 125 -0.57 -0.42 5.17
CA CYS A 125 -0.49 -0.38 6.63
C CYS A 125 -1.45 -1.39 7.24
N ALA A 126 -1.05 -2.04 8.32
CA ALA A 126 -1.94 -2.85 9.14
C ALA A 126 -2.86 -1.93 9.96
N GLY A 127 -4.17 -1.97 9.69
CA GLY A 127 -5.13 -1.06 10.29
C GLY A 127 -5.23 0.28 9.57
N ALA A 128 -6.16 1.14 10.00
CA ALA A 128 -6.48 2.42 9.37
C ALA A 128 -5.43 3.52 9.68
N GLU A 129 -4.15 3.25 9.41
CA GLU A 129 -3.00 4.08 9.79
C GLU A 129 -2.35 4.84 8.61
N ALA A 130 -2.92 4.77 7.40
CA ALA A 130 -2.31 5.36 6.21
C ALA A 130 -2.07 6.87 6.32
N GLU A 131 -2.94 7.61 6.98
CA GLU A 131 -2.76 9.06 7.19
C GLU A 131 -1.57 9.34 8.12
N ASN A 132 -1.43 8.58 9.19
CA ASN A 132 -0.32 8.71 10.12
C ASN A 132 1.00 8.31 9.42
N ALA A 133 0.99 7.19 8.70
CA ALA A 133 2.12 6.73 7.88
C ALA A 133 2.53 7.78 6.85
N GLY A 134 1.56 8.37 6.12
CA GLY A 134 1.83 9.41 5.15
C GLY A 134 2.45 10.67 5.76
N ARG A 135 2.07 11.04 7.00
CA ARG A 135 2.66 12.15 7.74
C ARG A 135 4.12 11.86 8.11
N ILE A 136 4.39 10.67 8.65
CA ILE A 136 5.74 10.24 9.05
C ILE A 136 6.66 10.20 7.83
N LEU A 137 6.24 9.57 6.74
CA LEU A 137 7.03 9.48 5.52
C LEU A 137 7.36 10.86 4.92
N ARG A 138 6.44 11.83 4.99
CA ARG A 138 6.74 13.23 4.55
C ARG A 138 7.77 13.92 5.41
N GLN A 139 7.82 13.63 6.69
CA GLN A 139 8.71 14.29 7.64
C GLN A 139 10.11 13.67 7.67
N MET A 140 10.18 12.36 7.55
CA MET A 140 11.40 11.60 7.83
C MET A 140 12.05 10.99 6.58
N PHE A 141 11.25 10.57 5.61
CA PHE A 141 11.80 10.06 4.36
C PHE A 141 12.23 11.21 3.45
N VAL A 142 13.46 11.14 2.94
CA VAL A 142 14.03 12.22 2.11
C VAL A 142 13.35 12.22 0.74
N LEU A 143 12.37 13.12 0.58
CA LEU A 143 11.68 13.35 -0.68
C LEU A 143 12.43 14.39 -1.51
N LYS A 144 12.62 14.11 -2.81
CA LYS A 144 13.22 15.02 -3.78
C LYS A 144 12.14 15.90 -4.43
N ALA A 145 12.57 17.01 -5.03
CA ALA A 145 11.69 17.80 -5.89
C ALA A 145 11.19 16.91 -7.05
N GLY A 146 9.89 16.75 -7.19
CA GLY A 146 9.27 15.85 -8.18
C GLY A 146 8.69 14.55 -7.61
N ASP A 147 9.10 14.16 -6.40
CA ASP A 147 8.47 13.02 -5.73
C ASP A 147 7.04 13.37 -5.30
N GLN A 148 6.15 12.39 -5.37
CA GLN A 148 4.75 12.54 -5.04
C GLN A 148 4.36 11.52 -3.97
N LEU A 149 3.82 12.00 -2.85
CA LEU A 149 3.29 11.15 -1.80
C LEU A 149 1.82 11.48 -1.58
N ALA A 150 0.97 10.47 -1.71
CA ALA A 150 -0.47 10.59 -1.53
C ALA A 150 -1.03 9.46 -0.67
N VAL A 151 -1.97 9.78 0.19
CA VAL A 151 -2.79 8.80 0.91
C VAL A 151 -3.98 8.46 0.01
N LEU A 152 -4.11 7.19 -0.37
CA LEU A 152 -5.17 6.73 -1.27
C LEU A 152 -6.46 6.39 -0.51
N ASP A 153 -6.32 5.67 0.57
CA ASP A 153 -7.41 5.20 1.43
C ASP A 153 -6.92 5.05 2.88
N GLU A 154 -7.71 4.43 3.74
CA GLU A 154 -7.37 4.25 5.16
C GLU A 154 -6.18 3.30 5.40
N LEU A 155 -5.86 2.45 4.42
CA LEU A 155 -4.83 1.42 4.53
C LEU A 155 -3.57 1.74 3.71
N ARG A 156 -3.66 2.59 2.67
CA ARG A 156 -2.62 2.70 1.65
C ARG A 156 -2.10 4.11 1.43
N VAL A 157 -0.79 4.20 1.42
CA VAL A 157 -0.03 5.37 0.97
C VAL A 157 0.70 5.01 -0.31
N VAL A 158 0.77 5.93 -1.26
CA VAL A 158 1.58 5.78 -2.47
C VAL A 158 2.68 6.81 -2.48
N LEU A 159 3.88 6.36 -2.77
CA LEU A 159 5.03 7.20 -3.07
C LEU A 159 5.47 6.96 -4.52
N ILE A 160 5.46 8.01 -5.32
CA ILE A 160 6.06 8.05 -6.66
C ILE A 160 7.40 8.76 -6.50
N LYS A 161 8.49 8.03 -6.62
CA LYS A 161 9.86 8.54 -6.41
C LYS A 161 10.57 8.69 -7.75
N SER A 162 11.16 9.86 -7.95
CA SER A 162 12.00 10.16 -9.12
C SER A 162 13.37 9.50 -8.97
N LEU A 163 13.84 8.83 -10.00
CA LEU A 163 15.08 8.07 -10.01
C LEU A 163 16.14 8.73 -10.87
N SER A 164 17.38 8.63 -10.43
CA SER A 164 18.57 8.90 -11.23
C SER A 164 18.99 7.66 -12.05
N LYS A 165 19.93 7.83 -12.96
CA LYS A 165 20.51 6.69 -13.71
C LYS A 165 21.31 5.74 -12.83
N ALA A 166 21.76 6.20 -11.68
CA ALA A 166 22.55 5.42 -10.73
C ALA A 166 21.69 4.53 -9.81
N ASP A 167 20.39 4.83 -9.69
CA ASP A 167 19.50 4.07 -8.82
C ASP A 167 19.22 2.68 -9.43
N GLN A 168 19.73 1.64 -8.79
CA GLN A 168 19.59 0.24 -9.19
C GLN A 168 18.51 -0.45 -8.36
N GLU A 169 18.20 -1.71 -8.69
CA GLU A 169 17.14 -2.48 -8.04
C GLU A 169 17.37 -2.66 -6.54
N ASP A 170 18.63 -2.84 -6.11
CA ASP A 170 18.95 -2.95 -4.68
C ASP A 170 18.67 -1.65 -3.93
N THR A 171 18.86 -0.49 -4.57
CA THR A 171 18.48 0.81 -4.01
C THR A 171 16.97 0.89 -3.79
N LEU A 172 16.18 0.38 -4.76
CA LEU A 172 14.71 0.39 -4.66
C LEU A 172 14.23 -0.50 -3.51
N THR A 173 14.82 -1.67 -3.36
CA THR A 173 14.52 -2.59 -2.26
C THR A 173 14.94 -1.99 -0.92
N GLY A 174 16.11 -1.35 -0.85
CA GLY A 174 16.57 -0.62 0.33
C GLY A 174 15.65 0.52 0.75
N ASP A 175 15.14 1.30 -0.21
CA ASP A 175 14.13 2.34 0.04
C ASP A 175 12.86 1.74 0.66
N ALA A 176 12.38 0.61 0.13
CA ALA A 176 11.19 -0.07 0.64
C ALA A 176 11.37 -0.53 2.10
N HIS A 177 12.50 -1.15 2.43
CA HIS A 177 12.82 -1.52 3.81
C HIS A 177 12.93 -0.29 4.71
N THR A 178 13.61 0.77 4.25
CA THR A 178 13.74 2.02 5.01
C THR A 178 12.39 2.60 5.39
N MET A 179 11.42 2.61 4.45
CA MET A 179 10.06 3.09 4.75
C MET A 179 9.37 2.23 5.81
N VAL A 180 9.48 0.90 5.73
CA VAL A 180 8.90 -0.02 6.73
C VAL A 180 9.52 0.21 8.11
N ASP A 181 10.85 0.28 8.17
CA ASP A 181 11.59 0.47 9.42
C ASP A 181 11.22 1.81 10.09
N MET A 182 11.16 2.90 9.31
CA MET A 182 10.73 4.20 9.81
C MET A 182 9.31 4.15 10.41
N LEU A 183 8.36 3.53 9.71
CA LEU A 183 6.97 3.44 10.18
C LEU A 183 6.86 2.60 11.46
N ASN A 184 7.64 1.53 11.54
CA ASN A 184 7.65 0.68 12.72
C ASN A 184 8.32 1.37 13.93
N MET A 185 9.47 2.02 13.72
CA MET A 185 10.23 2.68 14.79
C MET A 185 9.49 3.89 15.36
N GLU A 186 8.88 4.72 14.49
CA GLU A 186 8.31 6.01 14.92
C GLU A 186 6.88 5.90 15.45
N ALA A 187 6.12 4.92 15.01
CA ALA A 187 4.70 4.81 15.37
C ALA A 187 4.21 3.37 15.58
N MET A 188 5.10 2.39 15.58
CA MET A 188 4.75 0.95 15.67
C MET A 188 3.76 0.51 14.58
N ILE A 189 3.75 1.22 13.43
CA ILE A 189 2.92 0.88 12.28
C ILE A 189 3.57 -0.28 11.54
N ARG A 190 2.92 -1.43 11.54
CA ARG A 190 3.32 -2.55 10.69
C ARG A 190 2.86 -2.26 9.27
N ALA A 191 3.81 -2.25 8.34
CA ALA A 191 3.54 -1.99 6.94
C ALA A 191 4.26 -2.98 6.03
N ARG A 192 3.76 -3.10 4.79
CA ARG A 192 4.40 -3.81 3.69
C ARG A 192 4.46 -2.88 2.49
N VAL A 193 5.49 -3.00 1.69
CA VAL A 193 5.71 -2.15 0.53
C VAL A 193 5.78 -2.99 -0.73
N GLY A 194 4.83 -2.79 -1.64
CA GLY A 194 4.84 -3.38 -2.97
C GLY A 194 5.37 -2.39 -4.01
N PHE A 195 6.21 -2.86 -4.93
CA PHE A 195 6.73 -2.08 -6.05
C PHE A 195 7.09 -2.97 -7.25
N ALA A 196 7.33 -2.35 -8.40
CA ALA A 196 7.71 -3.02 -9.64
C ALA A 196 8.89 -2.30 -10.31
N SER A 197 9.23 -2.70 -11.53
CA SER A 197 10.23 -2.00 -12.35
C SER A 197 9.95 -0.50 -12.46
N PRO A 198 11.00 0.33 -12.54
CA PRO A 198 10.85 1.73 -12.87
C PRO A 198 10.13 1.94 -14.21
N ILE A 199 9.37 3.02 -14.27
CA ILE A 199 8.67 3.49 -15.47
C ILE A 199 9.29 4.77 -15.98
N GLU A 200 9.08 5.08 -17.27
CA GLU A 200 9.63 6.28 -17.92
C GLU A 200 8.55 7.31 -18.25
N THR A 201 7.29 6.92 -18.31
CA THR A 201 6.18 7.80 -18.68
C THR A 201 5.03 7.72 -17.67
N LEU A 202 4.20 8.78 -17.62
CA LEU A 202 3.01 8.77 -16.78
C LEU A 202 1.94 7.79 -17.26
N LYS A 203 1.96 7.39 -18.53
CA LYS A 203 1.03 6.40 -19.09
C LYS A 203 1.21 5.01 -18.49
N ASP A 204 2.42 4.71 -18.03
CA ASP A 204 2.78 3.41 -17.45
C ASP A 204 2.37 3.31 -15.96
N MET A 205 1.94 4.44 -15.38
CA MET A 205 1.60 4.53 -13.96
C MET A 205 0.49 3.56 -13.51
N PRO A 206 -0.62 3.38 -14.28
CA PRO A 206 -1.67 2.42 -13.91
C PRO A 206 -1.17 0.97 -13.87
N GLU A 207 -0.28 0.60 -14.77
CA GLU A 207 0.30 -0.74 -14.79
C GLU A 207 1.26 -0.95 -13.60
N ALA A 208 2.14 0.02 -13.35
CA ALA A 208 3.04 -0.01 -12.20
C ALA A 208 2.26 -0.12 -10.88
N PHE A 209 1.15 0.60 -10.76
CA PHE A 209 0.28 0.54 -9.58
C PHE A 209 -0.38 -0.84 -9.42
N ARG A 210 -0.95 -1.40 -10.49
CA ARG A 210 -1.50 -2.76 -10.47
C ARG A 210 -0.44 -3.79 -10.06
N ASN A 211 0.75 -3.72 -10.65
CA ASN A 211 1.85 -4.63 -10.34
C ASN A 211 2.30 -4.55 -8.88
N ALA A 212 2.36 -3.35 -8.31
CA ALA A 212 2.67 -3.14 -6.90
C ALA A 212 1.58 -3.72 -5.97
N LEU A 213 0.29 -3.56 -6.32
CA LEU A 213 -0.82 -4.16 -5.58
C LEU A 213 -0.80 -5.70 -5.67
N VAL A 214 -0.51 -6.25 -6.85
CA VAL A 214 -0.35 -7.70 -7.04
C VAL A 214 0.83 -8.21 -6.22
N ALA A 215 1.93 -7.45 -6.13
CA ALA A 215 3.06 -7.82 -5.28
C ALA A 215 2.66 -7.94 -3.81
N LEU A 216 1.90 -6.97 -3.29
CA LEU A 216 1.37 -7.02 -1.92
C LEU A 216 0.44 -8.23 -1.71
N LYS A 217 -0.46 -8.49 -2.66
CA LYS A 217 -1.39 -9.62 -2.58
C LYS A 217 -0.65 -10.97 -2.61
N ILE A 218 0.28 -11.17 -3.53
CA ILE A 218 1.10 -12.38 -3.61
C ILE A 218 1.97 -12.53 -2.35
N GLY A 219 2.54 -11.41 -1.88
CA GLY A 219 3.32 -11.37 -0.65
C GLY A 219 2.52 -11.79 0.58
N SER A 220 1.24 -11.44 0.66
CA SER A 220 0.38 -11.85 1.78
C SER A 220 0.05 -13.34 1.77
N ILE A 221 0.21 -14.01 0.64
CA ILE A 221 -0.08 -15.45 0.48
C ILE A 221 1.19 -16.28 0.67
N PHE A 222 2.28 -15.94 -0.03
CA PHE A 222 3.45 -16.80 -0.16
C PHE A 222 4.71 -16.30 0.57
N TYR A 223 4.76 -15.00 0.91
CA TYR A 223 5.95 -14.35 1.46
C TYR A 223 5.59 -13.51 2.69
N MET A 224 4.95 -14.16 3.68
CA MET A 224 4.41 -13.48 4.86
C MET A 224 5.47 -12.79 5.72
N SER A 225 6.70 -13.27 5.72
CA SER A 225 7.83 -12.66 6.43
C SER A 225 8.43 -11.45 5.70
N GLU A 226 8.20 -11.33 4.39
CA GLU A 226 8.76 -10.26 3.58
C GLU A 226 7.95 -8.97 3.71
N THR A 227 8.62 -7.87 3.92
CA THR A 227 8.00 -6.54 4.02
C THR A 227 8.21 -5.68 2.79
N ALA A 228 9.24 -5.95 1.98
CA ALA A 228 9.54 -5.28 0.71
C ALA A 228 9.33 -6.27 -0.45
N LEU A 229 8.29 -6.05 -1.24
CA LEU A 229 7.77 -6.99 -2.24
C LEU A 229 7.96 -6.42 -3.65
N ASN A 230 9.02 -6.89 -4.32
CA ASN A 230 9.27 -6.54 -5.71
C ASN A 230 8.51 -7.49 -6.65
N TYR A 231 7.56 -6.95 -7.43
CA TYR A 231 6.75 -7.70 -8.39
C TYR A 231 7.58 -8.59 -9.31
N ASN A 232 8.76 -8.12 -9.75
CA ASN A 232 9.60 -8.87 -10.68
C ASN A 232 10.38 -10.01 -10.00
N ARG A 233 10.43 -10.04 -8.67
CA ARG A 233 11.13 -11.09 -7.88
C ARG A 233 10.18 -12.10 -7.22
N LEU A 234 8.88 -12.04 -7.51
CA LEU A 234 7.89 -12.95 -6.93
C LEU A 234 7.96 -14.39 -7.51
N GLY A 235 8.73 -14.59 -8.57
CA GLY A 235 9.02 -15.92 -9.12
C GLY A 235 7.77 -16.75 -9.39
N ILE A 236 7.76 -17.98 -8.85
CA ILE A 236 6.67 -18.96 -9.02
C ILE A 236 5.35 -18.46 -8.42
N GLY A 237 5.38 -17.68 -7.34
CA GLY A 237 4.17 -17.14 -6.71
C GLY A 237 3.32 -16.31 -7.68
N ARG A 238 3.95 -15.52 -8.56
CA ARG A 238 3.24 -14.77 -9.61
C ARG A 238 2.61 -15.69 -10.65
N LEU A 239 3.35 -16.70 -11.11
CA LEU A 239 2.84 -17.67 -12.06
C LEU A 239 1.60 -18.38 -11.53
N ILE A 240 1.64 -18.86 -10.29
CA ILE A 240 0.52 -19.54 -9.64
C ILE A 240 -0.67 -18.59 -9.46
N TYR A 241 -0.41 -17.34 -9.08
CA TYR A 241 -1.47 -16.34 -8.87
C TYR A 241 -2.26 -16.08 -10.15
N ASP A 242 -1.61 -16.10 -11.31
CA ASP A 242 -2.22 -15.86 -12.63
C ASP A 242 -2.92 -17.10 -13.21
N LEU A 243 -2.74 -18.31 -12.64
CA LEU A 243 -3.38 -19.53 -13.13
C LEU A 243 -4.90 -19.50 -12.92
N PRO A 244 -5.70 -19.96 -13.89
CA PRO A 244 -7.14 -20.18 -13.70
C PRO A 244 -7.40 -21.17 -12.56
N GLU A 245 -8.47 -20.94 -11.78
CA GLU A 245 -8.85 -21.83 -10.68
C GLU A 245 -9.07 -23.26 -11.13
N SER A 246 -9.68 -23.46 -12.31
CA SER A 246 -9.89 -24.79 -12.89
C SER A 246 -8.58 -25.55 -13.11
N SER A 247 -7.55 -24.87 -13.60
CA SER A 247 -6.21 -25.47 -13.80
C SER A 247 -5.54 -25.79 -12.46
N CYS A 248 -5.70 -24.92 -11.46
CA CYS A 248 -5.23 -25.16 -10.11
C CYS A 248 -5.87 -26.41 -9.49
N ARG A 249 -7.19 -26.54 -9.55
CA ARG A 249 -7.92 -27.69 -9.02
C ARG A 249 -7.59 -29.00 -9.76
N LEU A 250 -7.42 -28.94 -11.09
CA LEU A 250 -7.01 -30.08 -11.89
C LEU A 250 -5.62 -30.58 -11.45
N PHE A 251 -4.66 -29.67 -11.33
CA PHE A 251 -3.31 -30.00 -10.89
C PHE A 251 -3.29 -30.65 -9.50
N LEU A 252 -4.03 -30.11 -8.54
CA LEU A 252 -4.13 -30.70 -7.20
C LEU A 252 -4.66 -32.13 -7.26
N LYS A 253 -5.69 -32.37 -8.07
CA LYS A 253 -6.27 -33.71 -8.24
C LYS A 253 -5.32 -34.70 -8.92
N GLU A 254 -4.57 -34.25 -9.91
CA GLU A 254 -3.58 -35.09 -10.61
C GLU A 254 -2.40 -35.46 -9.72
N VAL A 255 -1.93 -34.52 -8.88
CA VAL A 255 -0.72 -34.70 -8.06
C VAL A 255 -1.01 -35.38 -6.73
N LEU A 256 -2.12 -35.04 -6.08
CA LEU A 256 -2.45 -35.52 -4.73
C LEU A 256 -3.67 -36.46 -4.67
N GLY A 257 -4.37 -36.65 -5.79
CA GLY A 257 -5.60 -37.46 -5.82
C GLY A 257 -6.69 -36.81 -4.96
N ASP A 258 -7.16 -37.61 -3.98
CA ASP A 258 -8.21 -37.17 -3.05
C ASP A 258 -7.65 -36.50 -1.76
N ILE A 259 -6.33 -36.37 -1.64
CA ILE A 259 -5.67 -35.74 -0.48
C ILE A 259 -5.63 -34.23 -0.68
N SER A 260 -6.03 -33.48 0.35
CA SER A 260 -5.83 -32.03 0.39
C SER A 260 -4.58 -31.68 1.19
N PRO A 261 -3.79 -30.67 0.77
CA PRO A 261 -2.74 -30.10 1.64
C PRO A 261 -3.27 -29.65 3.01
N ASP A 262 -4.57 -29.36 3.12
CA ASP A 262 -5.23 -28.96 4.36
C ASP A 262 -5.43 -30.12 5.35
N ASP A 263 -5.32 -31.35 4.87
CA ASP A 263 -5.41 -32.53 5.72
C ASP A 263 -4.08 -32.85 6.44
N PHE A 264 -2.99 -32.13 6.08
CA PHE A 264 -1.71 -32.29 6.74
C PHE A 264 -1.75 -31.64 8.13
N ASP A 265 -1.28 -32.39 9.14
CA ASP A 265 -1.10 -31.83 10.47
C ASP A 265 0.03 -30.79 10.51
N GLU A 266 0.01 -29.92 11.54
CA GLU A 266 1.00 -28.84 11.69
C GLU A 266 2.42 -29.35 11.68
N GLU A 267 2.67 -30.55 12.19
CA GLU A 267 3.98 -31.16 12.22
C GLU A 267 4.46 -31.53 10.82
N THR A 268 3.60 -32.12 10.00
CA THR A 268 3.88 -32.46 8.60
C THR A 268 4.15 -31.18 7.79
N VAL A 269 3.34 -30.14 7.94
CA VAL A 269 3.56 -28.84 7.28
C VAL A 269 4.90 -28.24 7.69
N SER A 270 5.24 -28.28 8.98
CA SER A 270 6.53 -27.76 9.49
C SER A 270 7.71 -28.53 8.89
N ILE A 271 7.62 -29.86 8.79
CA ILE A 271 8.67 -30.70 8.18
C ILE A 271 8.84 -30.36 6.69
N ILE A 272 7.75 -30.27 5.95
CA ILE A 272 7.79 -29.94 4.51
C ILE A 272 8.45 -28.56 4.32
N SER A 273 8.02 -27.57 5.09
CA SER A 273 8.56 -26.20 5.01
C SER A 273 10.06 -26.16 5.30
N ALA A 274 10.48 -26.74 6.44
CA ALA A 274 11.87 -26.80 6.82
C ALA A 274 12.72 -27.60 5.82
N PHE A 275 12.17 -28.64 5.20
CA PHE A 275 12.88 -29.46 4.21
C PHE A 275 13.15 -28.65 2.92
N PHE A 276 12.17 -27.86 2.48
CA PHE A 276 12.34 -26.93 1.34
C PHE A 276 13.32 -25.81 1.65
N GLU A 277 13.23 -25.19 2.84
CA GLU A 277 14.16 -24.15 3.29
C GLU A 277 15.62 -24.62 3.31
N ASN A 278 15.84 -25.87 3.68
CA ASN A 278 17.16 -26.50 3.72
C ASN A 278 17.55 -27.18 2.39
N ASN A 279 16.94 -26.80 1.27
CA ASN A 279 17.25 -27.35 -0.06
C ASN A 279 17.25 -28.89 -0.11
N LEU A 280 16.26 -29.51 0.50
CA LEU A 280 16.06 -30.95 0.59
C LEU A 280 17.19 -31.69 1.35
N ASN A 281 17.89 -31.01 2.24
CA ASN A 281 18.99 -31.57 3.04
C ASN A 281 18.45 -32.16 4.35
N ILE A 282 18.40 -33.49 4.44
CA ILE A 282 17.90 -34.22 5.61
C ILE A 282 18.64 -33.83 6.90
N SER A 283 19.95 -33.66 6.87
CA SER A 283 20.75 -33.43 8.09
C SER A 283 20.53 -32.02 8.63
N GLU A 284 20.48 -31.00 7.76
CA GLU A 284 20.18 -29.62 8.13
C GLU A 284 18.76 -29.47 8.63
N THR A 285 17.80 -30.09 7.94
CA THR A 285 16.38 -30.07 8.36
C THR A 285 16.19 -30.71 9.72
N ALA A 286 16.81 -31.87 9.96
CA ALA A 286 16.73 -32.54 11.27
C ALA A 286 17.31 -31.67 12.38
N ARG A 287 18.42 -30.95 12.10
CA ARG A 287 19.04 -30.02 13.04
C ARG A 287 18.10 -28.79 13.32
N GLN A 288 17.54 -28.21 12.28
CA GLN A 288 16.61 -27.08 12.42
C GLN A 288 15.38 -27.45 13.23
N LEU A 289 14.83 -28.66 13.03
CA LEU A 289 13.64 -29.14 13.72
C LEU A 289 13.95 -29.78 15.09
N TYR A 290 15.21 -29.83 15.50
CA TYR A 290 15.66 -30.47 16.76
C TYR A 290 15.23 -31.94 16.88
N VAL A 291 15.23 -32.69 15.77
CA VAL A 291 14.89 -34.12 15.73
C VAL A 291 16.06 -34.97 15.28
N HIS A 292 16.05 -36.27 15.62
CA HIS A 292 17.05 -37.18 15.10
C HIS A 292 16.83 -37.42 13.59
N ARG A 293 17.91 -37.53 12.82
CA ARG A 293 17.86 -37.78 11.37
C ARG A 293 16.92 -38.91 10.98
N ASN A 294 16.95 -40.03 11.71
CA ASN A 294 16.10 -41.19 11.41
C ASN A 294 14.61 -40.89 11.64
N THR A 295 14.29 -40.03 12.60
CA THR A 295 12.92 -39.58 12.83
C THR A 295 12.42 -38.77 11.63
N LEU A 296 13.22 -37.86 11.09
CA LEU A 296 12.88 -37.09 9.90
C LEU A 296 12.68 -38.03 8.69
N VAL A 297 13.63 -38.97 8.46
CA VAL A 297 13.51 -39.97 7.36
C VAL A 297 12.18 -40.76 7.48
N TYR A 298 11.86 -41.23 8.68
CA TYR A 298 10.62 -41.98 8.93
C TYR A 298 9.37 -41.12 8.59
N ARG A 299 9.40 -39.84 8.94
CA ARG A 299 8.28 -38.93 8.66
C ARG A 299 8.14 -38.63 7.17
N LEU A 300 9.26 -38.43 6.46
CA LEU A 300 9.25 -38.27 5.00
C LEU A 300 8.72 -39.54 4.32
N GLU A 301 9.07 -40.72 4.83
CA GLU A 301 8.54 -41.98 4.31
C GLU A 301 7.04 -42.13 4.55
N LYS A 302 6.54 -41.71 5.73
CA LYS A 302 5.10 -41.68 6.01
C LYS A 302 4.36 -40.74 5.06
N LEU A 303 4.92 -39.57 4.77
CA LEU A 303 4.38 -38.62 3.81
C LEU A 303 4.33 -39.22 2.40
N HIS A 304 5.42 -39.91 1.98
CA HIS A 304 5.46 -40.63 0.72
C HIS A 304 4.37 -41.70 0.61
N GLN A 305 4.18 -42.51 1.66
CA GLN A 305 3.12 -43.52 1.69
C GLN A 305 1.69 -42.92 1.59
N ALA A 306 1.50 -41.71 2.17
CA ALA A 306 0.23 -41.01 2.11
C ALA A 306 -0.02 -40.38 0.74
N THR A 307 0.95 -39.71 0.17
CA THR A 307 0.79 -38.85 -1.04
C THR A 307 1.25 -39.51 -2.33
N GLY A 308 2.04 -40.57 -2.25
CA GLY A 308 2.76 -41.16 -3.39
C GLY A 308 4.02 -40.37 -3.81
N LEU A 309 4.28 -39.20 -3.21
CA LEU A 309 5.40 -38.31 -3.56
C LEU A 309 6.56 -38.51 -2.59
N ASP A 310 7.74 -38.85 -3.11
CA ASP A 310 8.96 -38.95 -2.31
C ASP A 310 9.78 -37.66 -2.39
N LEU A 311 9.72 -36.84 -1.36
CA LEU A 311 10.40 -35.52 -1.32
C LEU A 311 11.91 -35.60 -1.44
N ARG A 312 12.52 -36.78 -1.40
CA ARG A 312 13.95 -37.00 -1.66
C ARG A 312 14.29 -36.89 -3.14
N PHE A 313 13.29 -37.03 -4.02
CA PHE A 313 13.42 -36.79 -5.47
C PHE A 313 12.91 -35.41 -5.82
N PHE A 314 13.70 -34.72 -6.63
CA PHE A 314 13.44 -33.30 -6.97
C PHE A 314 12.10 -33.07 -7.63
N ASP A 315 11.67 -33.94 -8.56
CA ASP A 315 10.42 -33.79 -9.30
C ASP A 315 9.19 -33.92 -8.36
N ASP A 316 9.22 -34.88 -7.45
CA ASP A 316 8.17 -35.07 -6.45
C ASP A 316 8.12 -33.92 -5.43
N ALA A 317 9.30 -33.48 -5.01
CA ALA A 317 9.41 -32.35 -4.09
C ALA A 317 8.84 -31.06 -4.71
N ILE A 318 9.15 -30.78 -5.98
CA ILE A 318 8.61 -29.62 -6.71
C ILE A 318 7.09 -29.75 -6.90
N ALA A 319 6.61 -30.96 -7.22
CA ALA A 319 5.16 -31.20 -7.39
C ALA A 319 4.40 -30.91 -6.10
N LEU A 320 4.88 -31.41 -4.94
CA LEU A 320 4.27 -31.12 -3.65
C LEU A 320 4.36 -29.64 -3.28
N LYS A 321 5.52 -28.99 -3.50
CA LYS A 321 5.67 -27.55 -3.25
C LYS A 321 4.66 -26.72 -4.02
N LEU A 322 4.49 -27.01 -5.31
CA LEU A 322 3.51 -26.34 -6.15
C LEU A 322 2.07 -26.61 -5.69
N ALA A 323 1.77 -27.86 -5.30
CA ALA A 323 0.46 -28.22 -4.79
C ALA A 323 0.12 -27.45 -3.49
N MET A 324 1.04 -27.31 -2.56
CA MET A 324 0.85 -26.51 -1.35
C MET A 324 0.63 -25.03 -1.70
N MET A 325 1.46 -24.44 -2.56
CA MET A 325 1.32 -23.05 -2.97
C MET A 325 -0.02 -22.82 -3.71
N ILE A 326 -0.45 -23.74 -4.56
CA ILE A 326 -1.73 -23.65 -5.26
C ILE A 326 -2.89 -23.73 -4.27
N SER A 327 -2.85 -24.62 -3.27
CA SER A 327 -3.85 -24.70 -2.22
C SER A 327 -3.96 -23.37 -1.47
N ASP A 328 -2.86 -22.79 -1.04
CA ASP A 328 -2.82 -21.50 -0.36
C ASP A 328 -3.36 -20.36 -1.24
N ALA A 329 -3.04 -20.36 -2.54
CA ALA A 329 -3.58 -19.40 -3.48
C ALA A 329 -5.11 -19.49 -3.61
N LEU A 330 -5.65 -20.71 -3.69
CA LEU A 330 -7.09 -20.93 -3.79
C LEU A 330 -7.86 -20.45 -2.56
N LYS A 331 -7.34 -20.70 -1.35
CA LYS A 331 -7.93 -20.20 -0.09
C LYS A 331 -8.02 -18.67 -0.03
N ASN A 332 -7.03 -17.99 -0.59
CA ASN A 332 -6.93 -16.52 -0.53
C ASN A 332 -7.56 -15.82 -1.74
N ARG A 333 -8.16 -16.54 -2.69
CA ARG A 333 -8.94 -15.98 -3.81
C ARG A 333 -10.40 -15.72 -3.46
N THR A 334 -10.91 -16.37 -2.41
CA THR A 334 -12.24 -16.17 -1.84
C THR A 334 -12.26 -14.97 -0.91
#